data_49c0a94d40e413cd5b0500aa2c9f08a1
#
_entry.id   49c0a94d40e413cd5b0500aa2c9f08a1
#
_cell.length_a   1.000
_cell.length_b   1.000
_cell.length_c   1.000
_cell.angle_alpha   90.00
_cell.angle_beta   90.00
_cell.angle_gamma   90.00
#
_symmetry.space_group_name_H-M   'P 1'
#
loop_
_entity.id
_entity.type
_entity.pdbx_description
1 polymer ?
#
loop_
_entity_poly.entity_id
_entity_poly.type
_entity_poly.pdbx_seq_one_letter_code
_entity_poly.pdbx_strand_id
1 'polypeptide(L)'
;MTTLEGSITSLGTTSGHRFVVGNWKSSPIGPFADVMWAPPGERRVLVASRSVAAYVTTVYPFSESIDTPVSVNVRDRQIEVQAGPIAIRIVTGRPLPFPWRPRWFVGSVESALAHSLLGVRTVGVSPTGMTEWYRTRSLGWVEQGTAEVDGESCGDLAPINGHLGFGFTDPPRRPSHVNLRVDIGSGSAAG
;
A
#
# COMPACT_ATOMS: atom_id res chain seq x y z
N MET A 1 -20.94 -1.00 -0.08
CA MET A 1 -19.75 -0.92 -0.93
C MET A 1 -19.05 0.39 -0.64
N THR A 2 -17.80 0.31 -0.27
CA THR A 2 -16.97 1.44 0.19
C THR A 2 -15.89 1.72 -0.85
N THR A 3 -15.60 2.98 -1.12
CA THR A 3 -14.58 3.36 -2.08
C THR A 3 -13.50 4.20 -1.41
N LEU A 4 -12.23 3.86 -1.70
CA LEU A 4 -11.07 4.67 -1.36
C LEU A 4 -10.39 5.13 -2.65
N GLU A 5 -9.94 6.38 -2.69
CA GLU A 5 -9.14 6.93 -3.79
C GLU A 5 -7.88 7.57 -3.23
N GLY A 6 -6.73 7.20 -3.79
CA GLY A 6 -5.45 7.70 -3.31
C GLY A 6 -4.26 7.02 -3.96
N SER A 7 -3.24 6.80 -3.17
CA SER A 7 -2.02 6.12 -3.61
C SER A 7 -1.50 5.15 -2.57
N ILE A 8 -0.81 4.13 -3.05
CA ILE A 8 -0.03 3.19 -2.24
C ILE A 8 1.43 3.29 -2.68
N THR A 9 2.31 3.52 -1.72
CA THR A 9 3.76 3.50 -1.92
C THR A 9 4.33 2.31 -1.18
N SER A 10 5.12 1.49 -1.84
CA SER A 10 5.74 0.31 -1.24
C SER A 10 7.24 0.30 -1.44
N LEU A 11 7.98 -0.05 -0.40
CA LEU A 11 9.44 -0.17 -0.44
C LEU A 11 9.94 -1.23 0.54
N GLY A 12 11.04 -1.87 0.17
CA GLY A 12 11.86 -2.70 1.03
C GLY A 12 13.24 -2.09 1.21
N THR A 13 13.97 -2.53 2.22
CA THR A 13 15.31 -2.06 2.55
C THR A 13 16.27 -3.22 2.80
N THR A 14 17.57 -2.96 2.71
CA THR A 14 18.61 -3.99 2.91
C THR A 14 18.64 -4.51 4.34
N SER A 15 18.21 -3.74 5.33
CA SER A 15 18.04 -4.22 6.71
C SER A 15 16.81 -5.12 6.91
N GLY A 16 16.01 -5.35 5.85
CA GLY A 16 14.82 -6.21 5.88
C GLY A 16 13.54 -5.52 6.34
N HIS A 17 13.54 -4.21 6.59
CA HIS A 17 12.31 -3.46 6.80
C HIS A 17 11.53 -3.32 5.49
N ARG A 18 10.21 -3.45 5.56
CA ARG A 18 9.29 -3.34 4.42
C ARG A 18 8.13 -2.44 4.83
N PHE A 19 7.79 -1.50 3.96
CA PHE A 19 6.78 -0.49 4.25
C PHE A 19 5.76 -0.43 3.11
N VAL A 20 4.50 -0.30 3.47
CA VAL A 20 3.39 0.02 2.56
C VAL A 20 2.69 1.24 3.13
N VAL A 21 2.78 2.34 2.42
CA VAL A 21 2.22 3.63 2.82
C VAL A 21 0.94 3.87 2.04
N GLY A 22 -0.18 3.95 2.73
CA GLY A 22 -1.45 4.42 2.20
C GLY A 22 -1.55 5.94 2.32
N ASN A 23 -1.95 6.60 1.23
CA ASN A 23 -2.27 8.03 1.24
C ASN A 23 -3.61 8.24 0.50
N TRP A 24 -4.67 8.33 1.27
CA TRP A 24 -6.04 8.31 0.80
C TRP A 24 -6.63 9.72 0.80
N LYS A 25 -6.92 10.24 -0.39
CA LYS A 25 -7.55 11.55 -0.60
C LYS A 25 -9.04 11.52 -0.32
N SER A 26 -9.66 10.35 -0.51
CA SER A 26 -11.08 10.11 -0.28
C SER A 26 -11.30 8.73 0.30
N SER A 27 -12.08 8.66 1.37
CA SER A 27 -12.50 7.43 2.05
C SER A 27 -13.78 7.68 2.84
N PRO A 28 -14.43 6.65 3.41
CA PRO A 28 -15.60 6.80 4.28
C PRO A 28 -15.36 7.61 5.55
N ILE A 29 -14.11 7.65 6.03
CA ILE A 29 -13.71 8.40 7.22
C ILE A 29 -13.04 9.73 6.91
N GLY A 30 -13.10 10.17 5.64
CA GLY A 30 -12.39 11.35 5.14
C GLY A 30 -10.98 11.04 4.63
N PRO A 31 -10.17 12.07 4.33
CA PRO A 31 -8.78 11.89 3.93
C PRO A 31 -7.95 11.34 5.09
N PHE A 32 -7.06 10.37 4.81
CA PHE A 32 -6.12 9.86 5.81
C PHE A 32 -4.85 9.29 5.18
N ALA A 33 -3.83 9.07 6.00
CA ALA A 33 -2.65 8.30 5.65
C ALA A 33 -2.34 7.28 6.75
N ASP A 34 -1.72 6.17 6.35
CA ASP A 34 -1.26 5.11 7.23
C ASP A 34 0.04 4.48 6.71
N VAL A 35 0.78 3.85 7.60
CA VAL A 35 1.96 3.04 7.25
C VAL A 35 1.77 1.64 7.80
N MET A 36 1.72 0.66 6.92
CA MET A 36 1.82 -0.75 7.26
C MET A 36 3.29 -1.14 7.21
N TRP A 37 3.85 -1.46 8.36
CA TRP A 37 5.27 -1.73 8.54
C TRP A 37 5.50 -3.18 8.92
N ALA A 38 6.33 -3.87 8.13
CA ALA A 38 6.85 -5.19 8.46
C ALA A 38 8.35 -5.04 8.79
N PRO A 39 8.74 -4.94 10.07
CA PRO A 39 10.13 -5.00 10.48
C PRO A 39 10.74 -6.36 10.15
N PRO A 40 12.06 -6.55 10.29
CA PRO A 40 12.67 -7.87 10.25
C PRO A 40 11.96 -8.83 11.19
N GLY A 41 11.69 -10.04 10.74
CA GLY A 41 10.86 -11.03 11.45
C GLY A 41 9.41 -11.07 10.95
N GLU A 42 8.49 -11.53 11.81
CA GLU A 42 7.08 -11.80 11.44
C GLU A 42 6.08 -10.75 11.93
N ARG A 43 6.56 -9.66 12.54
CA ARG A 43 5.68 -8.60 13.06
C ARG A 43 5.03 -7.81 11.93
N ARG A 44 3.79 -7.41 12.15
CA ARG A 44 3.00 -6.54 11.27
C ARG A 44 2.47 -5.39 12.11
N VAL A 45 3.02 -4.21 11.88
CA VAL A 45 2.75 -3.00 12.66
C VAL A 45 1.96 -2.02 11.81
N LEU A 46 0.84 -1.53 12.34
CA LEU A 46 0.11 -0.42 11.75
C LEU A 46 0.53 0.87 12.46
N VAL A 47 1.01 1.84 11.71
CA VAL A 47 1.30 3.20 12.20
C VAL A 47 0.23 4.12 11.64
N ALA A 48 -0.63 4.65 12.50
CA ALA A 48 -1.75 5.49 12.12
C ALA A 48 -2.34 6.20 13.34
N SER A 49 -3.13 7.25 13.13
CA SER A 49 -3.94 7.82 14.22
C SER A 49 -5.01 6.81 14.66
N ARG A 50 -5.47 6.91 15.89
CA ARG A 50 -6.44 5.98 16.50
C ARG A 50 -7.70 5.76 15.66
N SER A 51 -8.26 6.82 15.08
CA SER A 51 -9.45 6.72 14.23
C SER A 51 -9.19 5.99 12.93
N VAL A 52 -8.01 6.21 12.32
CA VAL A 52 -7.57 5.52 11.11
C VAL A 52 -7.27 4.05 11.42
N ALA A 53 -6.57 3.77 12.51
CA ALA A 53 -6.28 2.41 12.95
C ALA A 53 -7.58 1.61 13.18
N ALA A 54 -8.58 2.20 13.83
CA ALA A 54 -9.88 1.57 14.04
C ALA A 54 -10.57 1.19 12.71
N TYR A 55 -10.42 1.99 11.66
CA TYR A 55 -10.94 1.69 10.33
C TYR A 55 -10.09 0.63 9.61
N VAL A 56 -8.78 0.81 9.53
CA VAL A 56 -7.88 -0.06 8.77
C VAL A 56 -7.86 -1.49 9.32
N THR A 57 -7.95 -1.67 10.64
CA THR A 57 -8.01 -2.99 11.28
C THR A 57 -9.31 -3.76 11.02
N THR A 58 -10.36 -3.11 10.53
CA THR A 58 -11.56 -3.84 10.06
C THR A 58 -11.30 -4.62 8.77
N VAL A 59 -10.28 -4.21 8.00
CA VAL A 59 -9.94 -4.80 6.70
C VAL A 59 -8.70 -5.69 6.78
N TYR A 60 -7.69 -5.28 7.56
CA TYR A 60 -6.39 -5.94 7.62
C TYR A 60 -5.98 -6.32 9.04
N PRO A 61 -5.38 -7.51 9.25
CA PRO A 61 -4.87 -7.92 10.55
C PRO A 61 -3.47 -7.36 10.82
N PHE A 62 -3.27 -6.86 12.03
CA PHE A 62 -1.96 -6.41 12.52
C PHE A 62 -1.66 -7.07 13.88
N SER A 63 -0.37 -7.25 14.18
CA SER A 63 0.07 -7.71 15.50
C SER A 63 0.22 -6.56 16.50
N GLU A 64 0.35 -5.32 15.99
CA GLU A 64 0.59 -4.13 16.79
C GLU A 64 0.11 -2.88 16.06
N SER A 65 -0.27 -1.84 16.82
CA SER A 65 -0.58 -0.51 16.27
C SER A 65 0.14 0.57 17.07
N ILE A 66 0.73 1.53 16.35
CA ILE A 66 1.34 2.73 16.91
C ILE A 66 0.40 3.92 16.65
N ASP A 67 -0.16 4.48 17.71
CA ASP A 67 -1.08 5.62 17.64
C ASP A 67 -0.29 6.91 17.45
N THR A 68 -0.20 7.37 16.21
CA THR A 68 0.50 8.61 15.86
C THR A 68 -0.05 9.19 14.56
N PRO A 69 -0.01 10.51 14.37
CA PRO A 69 -0.32 11.11 13.06
C PRO A 69 0.65 10.64 11.99
N VAL A 70 0.13 10.39 10.80
CA VAL A 70 0.91 10.10 9.59
C VAL A 70 0.75 11.25 8.62
N SER A 71 1.86 11.82 8.16
CA SER A 71 1.88 12.82 7.11
C SER A 71 2.57 12.30 5.87
N VAL A 72 1.96 12.51 4.71
CA VAL A 72 2.51 12.18 3.40
C VAL A 72 2.49 13.43 2.54
N ASN A 73 3.67 13.90 2.17
CA ASN A 73 3.84 15.07 1.31
C ASN A 73 4.34 14.60 -0.07
N VAL A 74 3.55 14.88 -1.10
CA VAL A 74 3.87 14.52 -2.48
C VAL A 74 4.11 15.80 -3.27
N ARG A 75 5.34 15.99 -3.76
CA ARG A 75 5.73 17.12 -4.62
C ARG A 75 6.38 16.56 -5.87
N ASP A 76 5.70 16.73 -7.00
CA ASP A 76 6.12 16.14 -8.27
C ASP A 76 6.36 14.63 -8.16
N ARG A 77 7.62 14.20 -8.15
CA ARG A 77 8.05 12.81 -8.02
C ARG A 77 8.68 12.49 -6.67
N GLN A 78 8.76 13.48 -5.78
CA GLN A 78 9.27 13.29 -4.42
C GLN A 78 8.12 12.99 -3.47
N ILE A 79 8.31 12.00 -2.61
CA ILE A 79 7.35 11.61 -1.58
C ILE A 79 8.10 11.56 -0.26
N GLU A 80 7.61 12.33 0.70
CA GLU A 80 8.10 12.35 2.08
C GLU A 80 7.01 11.84 3.01
N VAL A 81 7.39 10.93 3.90
CA VAL A 81 6.48 10.33 4.90
C VAL A 81 7.07 10.53 6.28
N GLN A 82 6.25 10.97 7.21
CA GLN A 82 6.55 11.02 8.63
C GLN A 82 5.44 10.28 9.39
N ALA A 83 5.81 9.25 10.14
CA ALA A 83 4.87 8.37 10.81
C ALA A 83 5.46 7.85 12.13
N GLY A 84 5.41 8.69 13.18
CA GLY A 84 6.01 8.37 14.48
C GLY A 84 7.50 8.05 14.36
N PRO A 85 7.94 6.79 14.61
CA PRO A 85 9.34 6.41 14.53
C PRO A 85 9.85 6.33 13.07
N ILE A 86 8.97 6.37 12.07
CA ILE A 86 9.31 6.12 10.67
C ILE A 86 9.43 7.44 9.91
N ALA A 87 10.55 7.61 9.21
CA ALA A 87 10.77 8.67 8.23
C ALA A 87 11.18 8.04 6.89
N ILE A 88 10.47 8.40 5.81
CA ILE A 88 10.74 7.89 4.45
C ILE A 88 10.84 9.06 3.50
N ARG A 89 11.86 9.06 2.63
CA ARG A 89 11.99 9.98 1.51
C ARG A 89 12.30 9.18 0.26
N ILE A 90 11.51 9.34 -0.78
CA ILE A 90 11.70 8.64 -2.05
C ILE A 90 11.51 9.55 -3.24
N VAL A 91 12.14 9.17 -4.34
CA VAL A 91 11.95 9.75 -5.68
C VAL A 91 11.43 8.65 -6.60
N THR A 92 10.31 8.91 -7.25
CA THR A 92 9.72 7.98 -8.22
C THR A 92 10.16 8.35 -9.64
N GLY A 93 10.23 7.35 -10.50
CA GLY A 93 10.34 7.54 -11.95
C GLY A 93 9.07 8.15 -12.54
N ARG A 94 9.07 8.37 -13.85
CA ARG A 94 7.89 8.85 -14.57
C ARG A 94 6.75 7.84 -14.41
N PRO A 95 5.56 8.27 -14.00
CA PRO A 95 4.43 7.35 -13.87
C PRO A 95 3.96 6.86 -15.24
N LEU A 96 3.77 5.56 -15.35
CA LEU A 96 3.13 4.92 -16.49
C LEU A 96 1.61 5.01 -16.27
N PRO A 97 0.87 5.71 -17.15
CA PRO A 97 -0.57 5.81 -17.03
C PRO A 97 -1.25 4.50 -17.46
N PHE A 98 -2.27 4.12 -16.72
CA PHE A 98 -3.15 3.03 -17.13
C PHE A 98 -4.49 3.63 -17.57
N PRO A 99 -5.01 3.32 -18.79
CA PRO A 99 -6.28 3.83 -19.25
C PRO A 99 -7.42 3.33 -18.36
N TRP A 100 -8.50 4.13 -18.25
CA TRP A 100 -9.68 3.74 -17.50
C TRP A 100 -10.27 2.43 -18.06
N ARG A 101 -10.63 1.50 -17.16
CA ARG A 101 -11.11 0.17 -17.51
C ARG A 101 -12.35 -0.19 -16.70
N PRO A 102 -13.37 -0.81 -17.32
CA PRO A 102 -14.56 -1.25 -16.61
C PRO A 102 -14.26 -2.44 -15.67
N ARG A 103 -15.10 -2.63 -14.64
CA ARG A 103 -14.91 -3.67 -13.61
C ARG A 103 -14.80 -5.10 -14.17
N TRP A 104 -15.58 -5.42 -15.20
CA TRP A 104 -15.53 -6.76 -15.80
C TRP A 104 -14.18 -7.06 -16.47
N PHE A 105 -13.50 -6.04 -16.97
CA PHE A 105 -12.17 -6.20 -17.56
C PHE A 105 -11.09 -6.40 -16.48
N VAL A 106 -11.23 -5.70 -15.34
CA VAL A 106 -10.31 -5.82 -14.20
C VAL A 106 -10.39 -7.21 -13.56
N GLY A 107 -11.59 -7.79 -13.49
CA GLY A 107 -11.81 -9.09 -12.85
C GLY A 107 -11.28 -10.30 -13.64
N SER A 108 -11.16 -10.21 -14.97
CA SER A 108 -10.84 -11.39 -15.79
C SER A 108 -9.51 -11.29 -16.53
N VAL A 109 -9.25 -10.20 -17.24
CA VAL A 109 -8.08 -10.08 -18.12
C VAL A 109 -6.92 -9.37 -17.43
N GLU A 110 -7.21 -8.28 -16.69
CA GLU A 110 -6.18 -7.50 -16.01
C GLU A 110 -5.59 -8.26 -14.82
N SER A 111 -6.40 -9.04 -14.11
CA SER A 111 -5.92 -9.87 -13.00
C SER A 111 -4.89 -10.90 -13.46
N ALA A 112 -5.10 -11.51 -14.62
CA ALA A 112 -4.15 -12.47 -15.21
C ALA A 112 -2.87 -11.77 -15.69
N LEU A 113 -2.99 -10.60 -16.34
CA LEU A 113 -1.83 -9.82 -16.80
C LEU A 113 -1.04 -9.20 -15.65
N ALA A 114 -1.72 -8.61 -14.68
CA ALA A 114 -1.08 -8.03 -13.49
C ALA A 114 -0.39 -9.10 -12.66
N HIS A 115 -0.98 -10.28 -12.54
CA HIS A 115 -0.35 -11.41 -11.87
C HIS A 115 0.89 -11.92 -12.62
N SER A 116 0.81 -12.01 -13.94
CA SER A 116 1.93 -12.46 -14.78
C SER A 116 3.08 -11.48 -14.86
N LEU A 117 2.80 -10.16 -14.89
CA LEU A 117 3.82 -9.12 -15.11
C LEU A 117 4.32 -8.48 -13.81
N LEU A 118 3.47 -8.34 -12.80
CA LEU A 118 3.76 -7.60 -11.57
C LEU A 118 3.64 -8.46 -10.30
N GLY A 119 3.12 -9.68 -10.41
CA GLY A 119 2.87 -10.57 -9.27
C GLY A 119 1.74 -10.08 -8.35
N VAL A 120 0.89 -9.14 -8.79
CA VAL A 120 -0.16 -8.50 -7.98
C VAL A 120 -1.53 -8.93 -8.46
N ARG A 121 -2.43 -9.26 -7.54
CA ARG A 121 -3.84 -9.51 -7.84
C ARG A 121 -4.63 -8.23 -7.74
N THR A 122 -5.53 -7.98 -8.67
CA THR A 122 -6.38 -6.79 -8.71
C THR A 122 -7.75 -7.00 -8.06
N VAL A 123 -8.12 -8.23 -7.79
CA VAL A 123 -9.35 -8.62 -7.08
C VAL A 123 -9.03 -9.75 -6.11
N GLY A 124 -9.54 -9.65 -4.89
CA GLY A 124 -9.36 -10.69 -3.89
C GLY A 124 -10.22 -10.47 -2.66
N VAL A 125 -10.13 -11.41 -1.74
CA VAL A 125 -10.82 -11.36 -0.44
C VAL A 125 -9.78 -11.10 0.63
N SER A 126 -9.97 -10.04 1.42
CA SER A 126 -9.10 -9.74 2.56
C SER A 126 -9.17 -10.86 3.62
N PRO A 127 -8.18 -10.95 4.51
CA PRO A 127 -8.22 -11.90 5.62
C PRO A 127 -9.47 -11.76 6.51
N THR A 128 -10.11 -10.60 6.50
CA THR A 128 -11.36 -10.33 7.25
C THR A 128 -12.63 -10.64 6.44
N GLY A 129 -12.52 -11.23 5.23
CA GLY A 129 -13.66 -11.64 4.40
C GLY A 129 -14.25 -10.54 3.52
N MET A 130 -13.61 -9.39 3.41
CA MET A 130 -14.04 -8.29 2.54
C MET A 130 -13.49 -8.50 1.12
N THR A 131 -14.33 -8.33 0.10
CA THR A 131 -13.87 -8.36 -1.29
C THR A 131 -13.35 -6.98 -1.70
N GLU A 132 -12.16 -6.94 -2.25
CA GLU A 132 -11.47 -5.73 -2.67
C GLU A 132 -11.21 -5.76 -4.18
N TRP A 133 -11.47 -4.63 -4.85
CA TRP A 133 -11.17 -4.41 -6.28
C TRP A 133 -10.21 -3.24 -6.39
N TYR A 134 -8.98 -3.51 -6.82
CA TYR A 134 -7.95 -2.51 -7.06
C TYR A 134 -7.97 -2.06 -8.51
N ARG A 135 -8.17 -0.77 -8.73
CA ARG A 135 -8.13 -0.15 -10.06
C ARG A 135 -6.95 0.82 -10.13
N THR A 136 -5.86 0.36 -10.70
CA THR A 136 -4.65 1.16 -10.90
C THR A 136 -4.89 2.23 -11.96
N ARG A 137 -4.53 3.47 -11.65
CA ARG A 137 -4.54 4.62 -12.56
C ARG A 137 -3.17 4.92 -13.12
N SER A 138 -2.13 4.80 -12.30
CA SER A 138 -0.74 4.95 -12.72
C SER A 138 0.20 4.19 -11.80
N LEU A 139 1.36 3.80 -12.33
CA LEU A 139 2.43 3.13 -11.61
C LEU A 139 3.75 3.85 -11.89
N GLY A 140 4.48 4.25 -10.87
CA GLY A 140 5.85 4.73 -10.91
C GLY A 140 6.75 3.83 -10.09
N TRP A 141 7.90 3.44 -10.63
CA TRP A 141 8.91 2.74 -9.85
C TRP A 141 9.66 3.72 -8.95
N VAL A 142 10.00 3.32 -7.74
CA VAL A 142 10.91 4.08 -6.87
C VAL A 142 12.32 3.92 -7.44
N GLU A 143 12.98 5.05 -7.72
CA GLU A 143 14.33 5.10 -8.29
C GLU A 143 15.38 5.34 -7.21
N GLN A 144 15.03 6.15 -6.20
CA GLN A 144 15.91 6.50 -5.09
C GLN A 144 15.09 6.67 -3.82
N GLY A 145 15.70 6.44 -2.67
CA GLY A 145 15.05 6.74 -1.41
C GLY A 145 15.82 6.27 -0.20
N THR A 146 15.40 6.78 0.94
CA THR A 146 15.86 6.42 2.28
C THR A 146 14.68 6.10 3.17
N ALA A 147 14.89 5.19 4.10
CA ALA A 147 13.96 4.94 5.19
C ALA A 147 14.74 4.88 6.51
N GLU A 148 14.16 5.46 7.55
CA GLU A 148 14.71 5.47 8.90
C GLU A 148 13.63 4.99 9.86
N VAL A 149 14.05 4.30 10.92
CA VAL A 149 13.21 3.90 12.06
C VAL A 149 13.93 4.32 13.33
N ASP A 150 13.27 5.11 14.19
CA ASP A 150 13.85 5.70 15.40
C ASP A 150 15.14 6.52 15.15
N GLY A 151 15.24 7.15 13.96
CA GLY A 151 16.41 7.90 13.51
C GLY A 151 17.55 7.04 13.00
N GLU A 152 17.42 5.71 13.00
CA GLU A 152 18.42 4.80 12.44
C GLU A 152 18.09 4.45 10.99
N SER A 153 19.10 4.50 10.12
CA SER A 153 18.95 4.16 8.70
C SER A 153 18.61 2.67 8.52
N CYS A 154 17.59 2.42 7.70
CA CYS A 154 17.26 1.06 7.28
C CYS A 154 18.13 0.53 6.11
N GLY A 155 19.18 1.27 5.74
CA GLY A 155 20.06 0.93 4.61
C GLY A 155 19.45 1.30 3.25
N ASP A 156 19.96 0.68 2.20
CA ASP A 156 19.57 0.96 0.82
C ASP A 156 18.21 0.36 0.47
N LEU A 157 17.59 0.90 -0.60
CA LEU A 157 16.39 0.30 -1.18
C LEU A 157 16.68 -1.13 -1.66
N ALA A 158 15.77 -2.03 -1.34
CA ALA A 158 15.84 -3.44 -1.73
C ALA A 158 14.48 -3.93 -2.24
N PRO A 159 14.44 -5.03 -2.99
CA PRO A 159 13.18 -5.68 -3.34
C PRO A 159 12.39 -6.07 -2.09
N ILE A 160 11.07 -5.96 -2.18
CA ILE A 160 10.16 -6.46 -1.16
C ILE A 160 10.16 -7.98 -1.27
N ASN A 161 10.82 -8.65 -0.35
CA ASN A 161 10.94 -10.10 -0.33
C ASN A 161 10.05 -10.70 0.77
N GLY A 162 9.56 -11.91 0.50
CA GLY A 162 8.66 -12.64 1.39
C GLY A 162 7.23 -12.12 1.34
N HIS A 163 6.35 -12.82 2.03
CA HIS A 163 4.96 -12.45 2.17
C HIS A 163 4.79 -11.42 3.30
N LEU A 164 4.18 -10.27 3.00
CA LEU A 164 3.90 -9.23 4.00
C LEU A 164 2.71 -9.60 4.89
N GLY A 165 1.71 -10.23 4.29
CA GLY A 165 0.51 -10.71 4.99
C GLY A 165 -0.41 -9.59 5.49
N PHE A 166 -0.34 -8.40 4.92
CA PHE A 166 -1.27 -7.33 5.26
C PHE A 166 -2.63 -7.56 4.61
N GLY A 167 -2.68 -7.81 3.31
CA GLY A 167 -3.89 -7.99 2.53
C GLY A 167 -3.93 -9.31 1.75
N PHE A 168 -4.84 -9.42 0.80
CA PHE A 168 -4.96 -10.60 -0.06
C PHE A 168 -3.84 -10.70 -1.11
N THR A 169 -3.09 -9.63 -1.33
CA THR A 169 -1.95 -9.58 -2.25
C THR A 169 -0.85 -8.69 -1.70
N ASP A 170 0.38 -9.07 -1.95
CA ASP A 170 1.52 -8.24 -1.65
C ASP A 170 1.75 -7.20 -2.77
N PRO A 171 2.39 -6.06 -2.48
CA PRO A 171 2.81 -5.12 -3.50
C PRO A 171 3.87 -5.74 -4.43
N PRO A 172 4.13 -5.12 -5.61
CA PRO A 172 5.22 -5.55 -6.48
C PRO A 172 6.53 -5.67 -5.70
N ARG A 173 7.35 -6.68 -6.05
CA ARG A 173 8.68 -6.86 -5.41
C ARG A 173 9.58 -5.63 -5.59
N ARG A 174 9.51 -4.97 -6.73
CA ARG A 174 10.21 -3.71 -6.96
C ARG A 174 9.48 -2.57 -6.26
N PRO A 175 10.18 -1.75 -5.45
CA PRO A 175 9.60 -0.57 -4.82
C PRO A 175 8.83 0.31 -5.81
N SER A 176 7.63 0.71 -5.43
CA SER A 176 6.70 1.35 -6.35
C SER A 176 5.76 2.34 -5.67
N HIS A 177 5.23 3.26 -6.48
CA HIS A 177 4.15 4.17 -6.13
C HIS A 177 3.00 4.01 -7.11
N VAL A 178 1.82 3.70 -6.61
CA VAL A 178 0.65 3.39 -7.42
C VAL A 178 -0.48 4.34 -7.04
N ASN A 179 -1.00 5.10 -8.02
CA ASN A 179 -2.27 5.80 -7.85
C ASN A 179 -3.41 4.86 -8.23
N LEU A 180 -4.41 4.74 -7.37
CA LEU A 180 -5.45 3.75 -7.53
C LEU A 180 -6.77 4.18 -6.87
N ARG A 181 -7.82 3.44 -7.25
CA ARG A 181 -9.08 3.38 -6.54
C ARG A 181 -9.28 1.95 -6.05
N VAL A 182 -9.69 1.82 -4.79
CA VAL A 182 -10.06 0.55 -4.18
C VAL A 182 -11.55 0.59 -3.87
N ASP A 183 -12.29 -0.38 -4.38
CA ASP A 183 -13.68 -0.60 -3.97
C ASP A 183 -13.70 -1.81 -3.03
N ILE A 184 -14.28 -1.65 -1.83
CA ILE A 184 -14.40 -2.69 -0.81
C ILE A 184 -15.88 -3.01 -0.61
N GLY A 185 -16.24 -4.27 -0.61
CA GLY A 185 -17.60 -4.74 -0.39
C GLY A 185 -17.65 -5.98 0.48
N SER A 186 -18.73 -6.17 1.25
CA SER A 186 -19.04 -7.44 1.89
C SER A 186 -19.30 -8.49 0.81
N GLY A 187 -18.52 -9.57 0.79
CA GLY A 187 -18.49 -10.49 -0.32
C GLY A 187 -19.80 -11.17 -0.64
N SER A 188 -20.16 -11.10 -1.92
CA SER A 188 -20.60 -12.25 -2.69
C SER A 188 -19.75 -12.23 -3.95
N ALA A 189 -18.82 -13.16 -4.09
CA ALA A 189 -18.25 -13.47 -5.38
C ALA A 189 -19.42 -13.94 -6.24
N ALA A 190 -19.98 -13.05 -7.05
CA ALA A 190 -20.89 -13.44 -8.10
C ALA A 190 -20.09 -14.32 -9.07
N GLY A 191 -20.57 -15.55 -9.23
CA GLY A 191 -20.03 -16.57 -10.12
C GLY A 191 -19.97 -16.17 -11.58
#